data_1e06ba98b2f9e7b24bcff1db81c2daa3
#
_entry.id   1e06ba98b2f9e7b24bcff1db81c2daa3
#
_cell.length_a   1.000
_cell.length_b   1.000
_cell.length_c   1.000
_cell.angle_alpha   90.00
_cell.angle_beta   90.00
_cell.angle_gamma   90.00
#
_symmetry.space_group_name_H-M   'P 1'
#
loop_
_entity.id
_entity.type
_entity.pdbx_description
1 polymer ?
#
loop_
_entity_poly.entity_id
_entity_poly.type
_entity_poly.pdbx_seq_one_letter_code
_entity_poly.pdbx_strand_id
1 'polypeptide(L)'
;MIIVEMNAVKREELGKQANNKIRKDGLVPAVVYGRNKKNINISINGKELKKVLSGTEARENTIISISIEGTDEKRKVLLKEAHLDTLTSAPLHFDFYEITDGEKLKLVCPLNFIGKPEGVKNGGVIQTLSNQVSIECVPEKIPNDITIDISDLEIGDALFVEDLPAEDGV
;
A
#
# COMPACT_ATOMS: atom_id res chain seq x y z
N MET A 1 6.12 -3.60 12.66
CA MET A 1 5.63 -4.37 11.50
C MET A 1 4.30 -4.97 11.85
N ILE A 2 3.22 -4.58 11.19
CA ILE A 2 1.88 -5.14 11.43
C ILE A 2 1.64 -6.19 10.36
N ILE A 3 1.40 -7.43 10.78
CA ILE A 3 1.01 -8.52 9.88
C ILE A 3 -0.46 -8.79 10.14
N VAL A 4 -1.29 -8.57 9.13
CA VAL A 4 -2.72 -8.85 9.19
C VAL A 4 -2.99 -10.17 8.47
N GLU A 5 -3.73 -11.08 9.10
CA GLU A 5 -4.14 -12.32 8.47
C GLU A 5 -5.46 -12.14 7.71
N MET A 6 -5.51 -12.69 6.50
CA MET A 6 -6.70 -12.64 5.64
C MET A 6 -6.90 -13.96 4.91
N ASN A 7 -8.16 -14.34 4.75
CA ASN A 7 -8.53 -15.55 4.01
C ASN A 7 -8.85 -15.20 2.55
N ALA A 8 -8.42 -16.06 1.64
CA ALA A 8 -8.68 -15.94 0.22
C ALA A 8 -9.11 -17.28 -0.38
N VAL A 9 -9.97 -17.23 -1.38
CA VAL A 9 -10.40 -18.40 -2.14
C VAL A 9 -9.69 -18.40 -3.47
N LYS A 10 -9.06 -19.52 -3.83
CA LYS A 10 -8.43 -19.70 -5.14
C LYS A 10 -9.48 -19.71 -6.24
N ARG A 11 -9.19 -19.04 -7.36
CA ARG A 11 -10.10 -18.96 -8.51
C ARG A 11 -9.53 -19.71 -9.70
N GLU A 12 -10.38 -20.49 -10.35
CA GLU A 12 -10.11 -21.15 -11.62
C GLU A 12 -10.82 -20.45 -12.78
N GLU A 13 -12.05 -19.93 -12.51
CA GLU A 13 -12.82 -19.20 -13.51
C GLU A 13 -12.33 -17.76 -13.65
N LEU A 14 -12.06 -17.37 -14.88
CA LEU A 14 -11.58 -16.03 -15.26
C LEU A 14 -12.55 -15.39 -16.24
N GLY A 15 -12.44 -14.06 -16.38
CA GLY A 15 -13.20 -13.28 -17.35
C GLY A 15 -14.30 -12.44 -16.74
N LYS A 16 -14.97 -11.65 -17.60
CA LYS A 16 -15.90 -10.60 -17.20
C LYS A 16 -17.12 -11.13 -16.43
N GLN A 17 -17.69 -12.26 -16.89
CA GLN A 17 -18.88 -12.83 -16.26
C GLN A 17 -18.58 -13.38 -14.86
N ALA A 18 -17.48 -14.14 -14.72
CA ALA A 18 -17.03 -14.67 -13.44
C ALA A 18 -16.73 -13.55 -12.43
N ASN A 19 -16.00 -12.51 -12.86
CA ASN A 19 -15.69 -11.38 -12.01
C ASN A 19 -16.94 -10.62 -11.54
N ASN A 20 -17.95 -10.46 -12.43
CA ASN A 20 -19.20 -9.81 -12.04
C ASN A 20 -20.01 -10.63 -11.03
N LYS A 21 -19.98 -11.96 -11.13
CA LYS A 21 -20.64 -12.85 -10.17
C LYS A 21 -19.97 -12.73 -8.79
N ILE A 22 -18.64 -12.81 -8.75
CA ILE A 22 -17.84 -12.69 -7.52
C ILE A 22 -18.14 -11.37 -6.79
N ARG A 23 -18.19 -10.25 -7.53
CA ARG A 23 -18.50 -8.95 -6.94
C ARG A 23 -19.91 -8.84 -6.38
N LYS A 24 -20.90 -9.52 -7.00
CA LYS A 24 -22.27 -9.59 -6.47
C LYS A 24 -22.32 -10.34 -5.14
N ASP A 25 -21.43 -11.33 -4.96
CA ASP A 25 -21.32 -12.11 -3.73
C ASP A 25 -20.50 -11.37 -2.64
N GLY A 26 -20.11 -10.11 -2.91
CA GLY A 26 -19.35 -9.27 -1.97
C GLY A 26 -17.85 -9.58 -1.92
N LEU A 27 -17.38 -10.45 -2.80
CA LEU A 27 -15.97 -10.76 -2.97
C LEU A 27 -15.35 -9.89 -4.06
N VAL A 28 -14.04 -9.66 -3.98
CA VAL A 28 -13.27 -8.87 -4.95
C VAL A 28 -12.22 -9.77 -5.59
N PRO A 29 -12.14 -9.78 -6.92
CA PRO A 29 -11.09 -10.49 -7.61
C PRO A 29 -9.73 -9.83 -7.32
N ALA A 30 -8.73 -10.67 -7.10
CA ALA A 30 -7.37 -10.24 -6.84
C ALA A 30 -6.36 -11.20 -7.48
N VAL A 31 -5.14 -10.72 -7.65
CA VAL A 31 -4.02 -11.52 -8.12
C VAL A 31 -2.85 -11.42 -7.15
N VAL A 32 -2.22 -12.54 -6.88
CA VAL A 32 -0.96 -12.61 -6.16
C VAL A 32 0.14 -12.98 -7.15
N TYR A 33 1.15 -12.16 -7.26
CA TYR A 33 2.31 -12.40 -8.11
C TYR A 33 3.60 -12.04 -7.38
N GLY A 34 4.72 -12.61 -7.80
CA GLY A 34 6.02 -12.37 -7.20
C GLY A 34 7.14 -12.77 -8.14
N ARG A 35 8.35 -12.39 -7.81
CA ARG A 35 9.53 -12.75 -8.59
C ARG A 35 9.74 -14.27 -8.55
N ASN A 36 9.84 -14.90 -9.74
CA ASN A 36 10.04 -16.34 -9.89
C ASN A 36 8.96 -17.23 -9.27
N LYS A 37 7.76 -16.70 -8.99
CA LYS A 37 6.63 -17.47 -8.47
C LYS A 37 5.46 -17.48 -9.45
N LYS A 38 4.65 -18.53 -9.40
CA LYS A 38 3.44 -18.61 -10.24
C LYS A 38 2.39 -17.63 -9.74
N ASN A 39 1.83 -16.87 -10.67
CA ASN A 39 0.70 -16.01 -10.38
C ASN A 39 -0.51 -16.85 -9.94
N ILE A 40 -1.18 -16.41 -8.89
CA ILE A 40 -2.38 -17.05 -8.39
C ILE A 40 -3.52 -16.05 -8.43
N ASN A 41 -4.61 -16.46 -9.07
CA ASN A 41 -5.85 -15.70 -9.05
C ASN A 41 -6.65 -16.10 -7.82
N ILE A 42 -7.04 -15.11 -7.02
CA ILE A 42 -7.79 -15.29 -5.79
C ILE A 42 -9.01 -14.39 -5.76
N SER A 43 -9.91 -14.66 -4.87
CA SER A 43 -10.97 -13.73 -4.47
C SER A 43 -10.91 -13.52 -2.96
N ILE A 44 -11.11 -12.28 -2.55
CA ILE A 44 -11.02 -11.86 -1.15
C ILE A 44 -12.25 -11.06 -0.75
N ASN A 45 -12.54 -11.02 0.54
CA ASN A 45 -13.61 -10.19 1.06
C ASN A 45 -13.18 -8.71 1.04
N GLY A 46 -13.81 -7.91 0.16
CA GLY A 46 -13.47 -6.50 0.01
C GLY A 46 -13.76 -5.65 1.27
N LYS A 47 -14.73 -6.06 2.08
CA LYS A 47 -15.04 -5.37 3.35
C LYS A 47 -13.97 -5.61 4.40
N GLU A 48 -13.42 -6.84 4.46
CA GLU A 48 -12.33 -7.18 5.38
C GLU A 48 -11.06 -6.41 5.00
N LEU A 49 -10.69 -6.41 3.72
CA LEU A 49 -9.54 -5.66 3.27
C LEU A 49 -9.71 -4.16 3.53
N LYS A 50 -10.89 -3.60 3.26
CA LYS A 50 -11.16 -2.19 3.56
C LYS A 50 -11.00 -1.88 5.04
N LYS A 51 -11.44 -2.76 5.94
CA LYS A 51 -11.23 -2.59 7.40
C LYS A 51 -9.75 -2.62 7.76
N VAL A 52 -9.00 -3.54 7.15
CA VAL A 52 -7.54 -3.65 7.34
C VAL A 52 -6.84 -2.36 6.90
N LEU A 53 -7.17 -1.85 5.72
CA LEU A 53 -6.54 -0.64 5.16
C LEU A 53 -7.01 0.66 5.82
N SER A 54 -8.22 0.70 6.37
CA SER A 54 -8.76 1.87 7.07
C SER A 54 -8.48 1.88 8.57
N GLY A 55 -7.92 0.80 9.12
CA GLY A 55 -7.48 0.77 10.51
C GLY A 55 -6.35 1.77 10.75
N THR A 56 -6.32 2.38 11.93
CA THR A 56 -5.36 3.43 12.31
C THR A 56 -3.89 2.98 12.21
N GLU A 57 -3.67 1.66 12.20
CA GLU A 57 -2.34 1.04 12.16
C GLU A 57 -2.01 0.39 10.82
N ALA A 58 -3.00 0.15 9.95
CA ALA A 58 -2.81 -0.49 8.66
C ALA A 58 -2.77 0.58 7.56
N ARG A 59 -1.57 0.92 7.13
CA ARG A 59 -1.29 1.86 6.04
C ARG A 59 -1.00 1.11 4.74
N GLU A 60 -0.84 1.83 3.64
CA GLU A 60 -0.59 1.28 2.29
C GLU A 60 0.57 0.27 2.23
N ASN A 61 1.54 0.40 3.15
CA ASN A 61 2.73 -0.45 3.23
C ASN A 61 2.61 -1.61 4.23
N THR A 62 1.38 -2.04 4.56
CA THR A 62 1.14 -3.15 5.49
C THR A 62 1.36 -4.50 4.83
N ILE A 63 2.12 -5.36 5.51
CA ILE A 63 2.29 -6.76 5.09
C ILE A 63 1.06 -7.56 5.51
N ILE A 64 0.47 -8.25 4.54
CA ILE A 64 -0.71 -9.10 4.73
C ILE A 64 -0.30 -10.56 4.58
N SER A 65 -0.71 -11.39 5.53
CA SER A 65 -0.57 -12.84 5.43
C SER A 65 -1.86 -13.43 4.85
N ILE A 66 -1.83 -13.84 3.59
CA ILE A 66 -2.99 -14.43 2.92
C ILE A 66 -2.94 -15.95 3.09
N SER A 67 -4.00 -16.50 3.69
CA SER A 67 -4.26 -17.95 3.76
C SER A 67 -5.20 -18.33 2.63
N ILE A 68 -4.79 -19.25 1.75
CA ILE A 68 -5.58 -19.69 0.60
C ILE A 68 -6.40 -20.92 1.02
N GLU A 69 -7.73 -20.80 0.94
CA GLU A 69 -8.64 -21.92 1.25
C GLU A 69 -8.34 -23.14 0.36
N GLY A 70 -8.31 -24.32 0.97
CA GLY A 70 -8.01 -25.58 0.28
C GLY A 70 -6.52 -25.91 0.14
N THR A 71 -5.66 -25.05 0.63
CA THR A 71 -4.22 -25.29 0.74
C THR A 71 -3.73 -24.76 2.08
N ASP A 72 -2.78 -25.44 2.72
CA ASP A 72 -2.11 -24.92 3.94
C ASP A 72 -1.08 -23.83 3.61
N GLU A 73 -1.18 -23.23 2.42
CA GLU A 73 -0.24 -22.20 1.98
C GLU A 73 -0.62 -20.84 2.58
N LYS A 74 0.27 -20.30 3.40
CA LYS A 74 0.25 -18.92 3.84
C LYS A 74 1.27 -18.13 3.02
N ARG A 75 0.84 -17.00 2.43
CA ARG A 75 1.71 -16.14 1.63
C ARG A 75 1.77 -14.75 2.22
N LYS A 76 2.98 -14.25 2.44
CA LYS A 76 3.20 -12.86 2.85
C LYS A 76 3.18 -11.98 1.61
N VAL A 77 2.27 -11.04 1.57
CA VAL A 77 2.07 -10.16 0.43
C VAL A 77 1.99 -8.69 0.84
N LEU A 78 2.30 -7.82 -0.09
CA LEU A 78 2.10 -6.38 0.02
C LEU A 78 1.00 -5.99 -0.98
N LEU A 79 0.09 -5.11 -0.58
CA LEU A 79 -0.86 -4.51 -1.51
C LEU A 79 -0.11 -3.54 -2.42
N LYS A 80 -0.03 -3.88 -3.72
CA LYS A 80 0.70 -3.06 -4.70
C LYS A 80 -0.21 -2.04 -5.35
N GLU A 81 -1.43 -2.45 -5.68
CA GLU A 81 -2.42 -1.59 -6.33
C GLU A 81 -3.83 -1.98 -5.94
N ALA A 82 -4.69 -0.98 -5.80
CA ALA A 82 -6.12 -1.15 -5.57
C ALA A 82 -6.90 -0.37 -6.63
N HIS A 83 -7.63 -1.09 -7.48
CA HIS A 83 -8.53 -0.48 -8.44
C HIS A 83 -9.89 -0.28 -7.80
N LEU A 84 -10.32 0.97 -7.71
CA LEU A 84 -11.63 1.36 -7.18
C LEU A 84 -12.51 1.90 -8.31
N ASP A 85 -13.79 1.69 -8.19
CA ASP A 85 -14.79 2.34 -9.04
C ASP A 85 -14.82 3.84 -8.75
N THR A 86 -14.71 4.67 -9.78
CA THR A 86 -14.61 6.13 -9.63
C THR A 86 -15.87 6.80 -9.08
N LEU A 87 -17.04 6.19 -9.28
CA LEU A 87 -18.31 6.74 -8.82
C LEU A 87 -18.72 6.23 -7.45
N THR A 88 -18.55 4.93 -7.23
CA THR A 88 -19.05 4.26 -6.02
C THR A 88 -17.95 4.02 -4.98
N SER A 89 -16.67 4.21 -5.34
CA SER A 89 -15.50 3.85 -4.54
C SER A 89 -15.50 2.37 -4.11
N ALA A 90 -16.25 1.54 -4.84
CA ALA A 90 -16.27 0.11 -4.60
C ALA A 90 -14.99 -0.55 -5.15
N PRO A 91 -14.40 -1.50 -4.44
CA PRO A 91 -13.20 -2.17 -4.92
C PRO A 91 -13.53 -3.07 -6.11
N LEU A 92 -12.77 -2.90 -7.20
CA LEU A 92 -12.91 -3.66 -8.45
C LEU A 92 -11.87 -4.76 -8.58
N HIS A 93 -10.63 -4.50 -8.17
CA HIS A 93 -9.51 -5.44 -8.25
C HIS A 93 -8.43 -5.08 -7.24
N PHE A 94 -7.67 -6.08 -6.78
CA PHE A 94 -6.49 -5.87 -5.95
C PHE A 94 -5.30 -6.64 -6.51
N ASP A 95 -4.16 -5.97 -6.52
CA ASP A 95 -2.89 -6.53 -6.93
C ASP A 95 -1.99 -6.69 -5.71
N PHE A 96 -1.62 -7.94 -5.43
CA PHE A 96 -0.73 -8.28 -4.33
C PHE A 96 0.62 -8.76 -4.85
N TYR A 97 1.67 -8.17 -4.31
CA TYR A 97 3.03 -8.62 -4.56
C TYR A 97 3.48 -9.56 -3.44
N GLU A 98 3.86 -10.78 -3.78
CA GLU A 98 4.37 -11.75 -2.83
C GLU A 98 5.82 -11.41 -2.47
N ILE A 99 6.04 -11.25 -1.18
CA ILE A 99 7.33 -10.87 -0.61
C ILE A 99 8.24 -12.08 -0.54
N THR A 100 9.49 -11.90 -0.96
CA THR A 100 10.58 -12.85 -0.75
C THR A 100 11.56 -12.24 0.24
N ASP A 101 11.90 -12.97 1.28
CA ASP A 101 12.84 -12.48 2.31
C ASP A 101 14.20 -12.14 1.65
N GLY A 102 14.76 -10.98 2.00
CA GLY A 102 16.03 -10.48 1.48
C GLY A 102 15.97 -9.79 0.10
N GLU A 103 14.82 -9.71 -0.54
CA GLU A 103 14.63 -8.98 -1.81
C GLU A 103 14.26 -7.53 -1.54
N LYS A 104 14.95 -6.59 -2.19
CA LYS A 104 14.58 -5.17 -2.15
C LYS A 104 13.30 -4.94 -2.94
N LEU A 105 12.38 -4.21 -2.35
CA LEU A 105 11.08 -3.86 -2.91
C LEU A 105 11.01 -2.36 -3.20
N LYS A 106 10.49 -2.03 -4.38
CA LYS A 106 10.09 -0.65 -4.69
C LYS A 106 8.65 -0.43 -4.26
N LEU A 107 8.45 0.51 -3.37
CA LEU A 107 7.14 0.90 -2.86
C LEU A 107 7.03 2.42 -2.75
N VAL A 108 5.82 2.88 -2.62
CA VAL A 108 5.50 4.29 -2.45
C VAL A 108 5.26 4.54 -0.96
N CYS A 109 5.97 5.50 -0.39
CA CYS A 109 5.84 5.86 1.01
C CYS A 109 5.22 7.26 1.12
N PRO A 110 4.15 7.43 1.92
CA PRO A 110 3.57 8.74 2.16
C PRO A 110 4.50 9.60 3.00
N LEU A 111 4.50 10.91 2.71
CA LEU A 111 5.22 11.91 3.46
C LEU A 111 4.28 12.54 4.49
N ASN A 112 4.73 12.63 5.73
CA ASN A 112 4.01 13.26 6.81
C ASN A 112 4.73 14.53 7.24
N PHE A 113 4.17 15.69 6.89
CA PHE A 113 4.74 16.99 7.23
C PHE A 113 4.28 17.41 8.62
N ILE A 114 5.25 17.67 9.50
CA ILE A 114 5.01 18.18 10.85
C ILE A 114 5.58 19.58 11.01
N GLY A 115 5.03 20.32 11.97
CA GLY A 115 5.48 21.69 12.25
C GLY A 115 4.70 22.75 11.47
N LYS A 116 5.00 24.01 11.77
CA LYS A 116 4.36 25.17 11.16
C LYS A 116 5.45 26.10 10.64
N PRO A 117 5.64 26.17 9.31
CA PRO A 117 6.74 26.95 8.73
C PRO A 117 6.75 28.42 9.16
N GLU A 118 7.93 28.95 9.42
CA GLU A 118 8.12 30.38 9.65
C GLU A 118 7.63 31.23 8.46
N GLY A 119 7.83 30.74 7.24
CA GLY A 119 7.33 31.38 6.03
C GLY A 119 5.80 31.58 6.02
N VAL A 120 5.02 30.63 6.59
CA VAL A 120 3.56 30.77 6.69
C VAL A 120 3.17 31.83 7.71
N LYS A 121 3.90 31.95 8.83
CA LYS A 121 3.67 33.01 9.81
C LYS A 121 3.91 34.39 9.20
N ASN A 122 4.81 34.49 8.22
CA ASN A 122 5.13 35.70 7.48
C ASN A 122 4.23 35.95 6.24
N GLY A 123 3.13 35.16 6.09
CA GLY A 123 2.15 35.35 5.02
C GLY A 123 2.42 34.52 3.75
N GLY A 124 3.36 33.61 3.79
CA GLY A 124 3.63 32.65 2.71
C GLY A 124 2.57 31.52 2.66
N VAL A 125 2.57 30.79 1.55
CA VAL A 125 1.70 29.63 1.32
C VAL A 125 2.55 28.40 1.03
N ILE A 126 2.22 27.27 1.68
CA ILE A 126 2.87 26.00 1.39
C ILE A 126 2.27 25.44 0.10
N GLN A 127 3.12 25.10 -0.85
CA GLN A 127 2.75 24.35 -2.05
C GLN A 127 3.40 22.98 -2.01
N THR A 128 2.60 21.94 -1.75
CA THR A 128 3.05 20.55 -1.79
C THR A 128 2.93 20.02 -3.22
N LEU A 129 4.06 19.74 -3.85
CA LEU A 129 4.12 19.16 -5.20
C LEU A 129 3.89 17.65 -5.19
N SER A 130 4.40 16.97 -4.16
CA SER A 130 4.18 15.54 -3.95
C SER A 130 4.02 15.27 -2.46
N ASN A 131 3.08 14.40 -2.13
CA ASN A 131 2.84 13.92 -0.76
C ASN A 131 3.33 12.48 -0.55
N GLN A 132 4.07 11.95 -1.53
CA GLN A 132 4.61 10.59 -1.48
C GLN A 132 5.91 10.50 -2.26
N VAL A 133 6.76 9.53 -1.87
CA VAL A 133 8.05 9.26 -2.50
C VAL A 133 8.21 7.78 -2.76
N SER A 134 8.88 7.42 -3.87
CA SER A 134 9.23 6.03 -4.17
C SER A 134 10.53 5.68 -3.45
N ILE A 135 10.46 4.63 -2.64
CA ILE A 135 11.61 4.11 -1.89
C ILE A 135 11.92 2.68 -2.30
N GLU A 136 13.15 2.26 -2.08
CA GLU A 136 13.59 0.89 -2.28
C GLU A 136 14.17 0.35 -0.97
N CYS A 137 13.46 -0.58 -0.34
CA CYS A 137 13.85 -1.12 0.96
C CYS A 137 13.64 -2.64 1.04
N VAL A 138 14.23 -3.24 2.07
CA VAL A 138 13.96 -4.65 2.40
C VAL A 138 12.64 -4.77 3.16
N PRO A 139 11.92 -5.91 3.03
CA PRO A 139 10.59 -6.09 3.64
C PRO A 139 10.55 -5.89 5.15
N GLU A 140 11.66 -6.14 5.83
CA GLU A 140 11.77 -6.00 7.28
C GLU A 140 11.84 -4.54 7.76
N LYS A 141 12.22 -3.63 6.85
CA LYS A 141 12.45 -2.22 7.13
C LYS A 141 11.51 -1.29 6.36
N ILE A 142 10.32 -1.74 6.03
CA ILE A 142 9.32 -0.92 5.36
C ILE A 142 8.80 0.14 6.33
N PRO A 143 9.05 1.46 6.08
CA PRO A 143 8.48 2.52 6.89
C PRO A 143 6.99 2.69 6.59
N ASN A 144 6.22 3.06 7.59
CA ASN A 144 4.81 3.39 7.39
C ASN A 144 4.62 4.74 6.72
N ASP A 145 5.41 5.73 7.13
CA ASP A 145 5.47 7.08 6.62
C ASP A 145 6.86 7.67 6.89
N ILE A 146 7.24 8.64 6.09
CA ILE A 146 8.44 9.44 6.33
C ILE A 146 8.00 10.77 6.90
N THR A 147 8.37 11.01 8.15
CA THR A 147 8.02 12.25 8.85
C THR A 147 9.08 13.31 8.58
N ILE A 148 8.64 14.50 8.16
CA ILE A 148 9.50 15.63 7.81
C ILE A 148 9.06 16.84 8.61
N ASP A 149 9.99 17.44 9.36
CA ASP A 149 9.75 18.71 10.03
C ASP A 149 9.99 19.86 9.03
N ILE A 150 8.93 20.66 8.85
CA ILE A 150 8.95 21.81 7.96
C ILE A 150 8.95 23.14 8.71
N SER A 151 9.18 23.13 10.03
CA SER A 151 9.08 24.33 10.88
C SER A 151 10.01 25.45 10.47
N ASP A 152 11.23 25.12 10.01
CA ASP A 152 12.30 26.06 9.69
C ASP A 152 12.22 26.65 8.27
N LEU A 153 11.22 26.26 7.47
CA LEU A 153 11.10 26.74 6.10
C LEU A 153 10.63 28.19 6.05
N GLU A 154 11.39 29.02 5.31
CA GLU A 154 11.08 30.42 5.03
C GLU A 154 10.40 30.61 3.67
N ILE A 155 10.01 31.87 3.37
CA ILE A 155 9.40 32.20 2.07
C ILE A 155 10.47 32.08 0.97
N GLY A 156 10.21 31.22 0.00
CA GLY A 156 11.12 30.95 -1.13
C GLY A 156 11.96 29.69 -0.97
N ASP A 157 11.94 29.07 0.21
CA ASP A 157 12.62 27.81 0.43
C ASP A 157 11.87 26.66 -0.23
N ALA A 158 12.62 25.62 -0.61
CA ALA A 158 12.09 24.39 -1.16
C ALA A 158 12.80 23.20 -0.52
N LEU A 159 12.04 22.15 -0.24
CA LEU A 159 12.54 20.89 0.29
C LEU A 159 12.57 19.86 -0.85
N PHE A 160 13.74 19.27 -1.05
CA PHE A 160 13.98 18.29 -2.09
C PHE A 160 14.04 16.86 -1.52
N VAL A 161 13.95 15.86 -2.40
CA VAL A 161 14.05 14.44 -2.01
C VAL A 161 15.39 14.12 -1.34
N GLU A 162 16.47 14.80 -1.72
CA GLU A 162 17.80 14.64 -1.12
C GLU A 162 17.89 15.13 0.33
N ASP A 163 16.98 16.01 0.76
CA ASP A 163 16.91 16.52 2.13
C ASP A 163 16.13 15.60 3.07
N LEU A 164 15.53 14.52 2.52
CA LEU A 164 14.77 13.59 3.32
C LEU A 164 15.66 12.78 4.28
N PRO A 165 15.21 12.52 5.50
CA PRO A 165 15.97 11.70 6.43
C PRO A 165 16.13 10.29 5.84
N ALA A 166 17.37 9.89 5.56
CA ALA A 166 17.68 8.53 5.13
C ALA A 166 17.53 7.58 6.33
N GLU A 167 16.57 6.67 6.24
CA GLU A 167 16.45 5.57 7.21
C GLU A 167 17.40 4.44 6.83
N ASP A 168 17.98 3.78 7.84
CA ASP A 168 18.91 2.66 7.65
C ASP A 168 18.22 1.50 6.90
N GLY A 169 18.61 1.29 5.63
CA GLY A 169 18.13 0.21 4.78
C GLY A 169 16.99 0.59 3.83
N VAL A 170 16.76 1.88 3.66
CA VAL A 170 15.89 2.50 2.65
C VAL A 170 16.75 3.13 1.58
#